data_6e98c3ba19f1feeb01fda817f6dedec6
#
_entry.id   6e98c3ba19f1feeb01fda817f6dedec6
#
_cell.length_a   1.000
_cell.length_b   1.000
_cell.length_c   1.000
_cell.angle_alpha   90.00
_cell.angle_beta   90.00
_cell.angle_gamma   90.00
#
_symmetry.space_group_name_H-M   'P 1'
#
loop_
_entity.id
_entity.type
_entity.pdbx_description
1 polymer ?
#
loop_
_entity_poly.entity_id
_entity_poly.type
_entity_poly.pdbx_seq_one_letter_code
_entity_poly.pdbx_strand_id
1 'polypeptide(L)'
;DQFGEGSLKGLPYFNNPKYCPVVSIQNWLSLSKISSGALFRRFSKGSKLSENRLTDQTVALLIKEYLKLAGINSKNYSGHSLRSGFATSAAEAGVEERNIMAMTGHKSTEMVRRYIKEANLFKNNALNKIKF
;
A
#
# COMPACT_ATOMS: atom_id res chain seq x y z
N ASP A 1 -9.73 8.74 0.07
CA ASP A 1 -10.15 10.15 0.09
C ASP A 1 -11.48 10.28 0.85
N GLN A 2 -11.41 10.71 2.11
CA GLN A 2 -12.60 10.86 2.99
C GLN A 2 -13.53 12.02 2.56
N PHE A 3 -13.03 12.93 1.74
CA PHE A 3 -13.75 14.16 1.38
C PHE A 3 -14.19 14.18 -0.10
N GLY A 4 -13.86 13.15 -0.88
CA GLY A 4 -14.24 13.07 -2.29
C GLY A 4 -13.54 14.08 -3.21
N GLU A 5 -12.51 14.77 -2.73
CA GLU A 5 -11.80 15.81 -3.50
C GLU A 5 -10.91 15.22 -4.60
N GLY A 6 -10.69 13.91 -4.58
CA GLY A 6 -9.76 13.24 -5.46
C GLY A 6 -8.29 13.58 -5.17
N SER A 7 -7.39 12.72 -5.60
CA SER A 7 -5.96 13.03 -5.58
C SER A 7 -5.25 12.25 -6.67
N LEU A 8 -4.29 12.89 -7.34
CA LEU A 8 -3.44 12.21 -8.33
C LEU A 8 -2.26 11.55 -7.62
N LYS A 9 -1.97 10.30 -8.00
CA LYS A 9 -0.81 9.54 -7.55
C LYS A 9 -0.06 9.02 -8.77
N GLY A 10 1.19 9.39 -8.91
CA GLY A 10 2.07 8.82 -9.92
C GLY A 10 2.57 7.44 -9.49
N LEU A 11 2.41 6.46 -10.35
CA LEU A 11 2.98 5.12 -10.15
C LEU A 11 4.06 4.90 -11.21
N PRO A 12 5.35 4.83 -10.84
CA PRO A 12 6.41 4.55 -11.80
C PRO A 12 6.41 3.07 -12.19
N TYR A 13 6.97 2.77 -13.35
CA TYR A 13 7.30 1.39 -13.71
C TYR A 13 8.44 0.88 -12.83
N PHE A 14 8.33 -0.36 -12.38
CA PHE A 14 9.41 -1.04 -11.69
C PHE A 14 10.27 -1.83 -12.68
N ASN A 15 11.55 -1.98 -12.37
CA ASN A 15 12.49 -2.76 -13.21
C ASN A 15 12.07 -4.23 -13.33
N ASN A 16 11.48 -4.80 -12.29
CA ASN A 16 10.97 -6.16 -12.33
C ASN A 16 9.45 -6.14 -12.64
N PRO A 17 9.02 -6.58 -13.85
CA PRO A 17 7.62 -6.57 -14.24
C PRO A 17 6.71 -7.38 -13.32
N LYS A 18 7.24 -8.45 -12.69
CA LYS A 18 6.49 -9.32 -11.77
C LYS A 18 5.94 -8.55 -10.56
N TYR A 19 6.67 -7.54 -10.11
CA TYR A 19 6.30 -6.73 -8.95
C TYR A 19 5.83 -5.32 -9.33
N CYS A 20 5.71 -5.03 -10.63
CA CYS A 20 5.32 -3.71 -11.11
C CYS A 20 3.81 -3.51 -11.01
N PRO A 21 3.32 -2.56 -10.19
CA PRO A 21 1.90 -2.30 -10.05
C PRO A 21 1.26 -1.79 -11.35
N VAL A 22 2.02 -1.04 -12.15
CA VAL A 22 1.53 -0.51 -13.45
C VAL A 22 1.26 -1.65 -14.42
N VAL A 23 2.21 -2.59 -14.58
CA VAL A 23 2.04 -3.78 -15.42
C VAL A 23 0.87 -4.64 -14.93
N SER A 24 0.74 -4.82 -13.62
CA SER A 24 -0.36 -5.58 -13.03
C SER A 24 -1.73 -4.95 -13.33
N ILE A 25 -1.84 -3.62 -13.24
CA ILE A 25 -3.08 -2.90 -13.57
C ILE A 25 -3.38 -2.99 -15.08
N GLN A 26 -2.38 -2.82 -15.94
CA GLN A 26 -2.57 -2.95 -17.39
C GLN A 26 -3.06 -4.34 -17.78
N ASN A 27 -2.45 -5.38 -17.22
CA ASN A 27 -2.88 -6.77 -17.43
C ASN A 27 -4.32 -6.99 -16.94
N TRP A 28 -4.64 -6.46 -15.76
CA TRP A 28 -6.00 -6.52 -15.22
C TRP A 28 -7.01 -5.84 -16.14
N LEU A 29 -6.76 -4.63 -16.61
CA LEU A 29 -7.64 -3.91 -17.53
C LEU A 29 -7.81 -4.64 -18.86
N SER A 30 -6.71 -5.21 -19.38
CA SER A 30 -6.75 -6.02 -20.61
C SER A 30 -7.62 -7.26 -20.47
N LEU A 31 -7.54 -7.97 -19.33
CA LEU A 31 -8.32 -9.17 -19.07
C LEU A 31 -9.78 -8.88 -18.73
N SER A 32 -10.00 -7.90 -17.86
CA SER A 32 -11.34 -7.58 -17.35
C SER A 32 -12.21 -6.78 -18.31
N LYS A 33 -11.59 -6.16 -19.33
CA LYS A 33 -12.24 -5.25 -20.29
C LYS A 33 -12.98 -4.08 -19.63
N ILE A 34 -12.54 -3.68 -18.42
CA ILE A 34 -13.12 -2.53 -17.74
C ILE A 34 -12.67 -1.27 -18.45
N SER A 35 -13.62 -0.46 -18.94
CA SER A 35 -13.38 0.84 -19.58
C SER A 35 -13.78 2.03 -18.70
N SER A 36 -14.62 1.81 -17.69
CA SER A 36 -15.10 2.88 -16.81
C SER A 36 -15.54 2.33 -15.45
N GLY A 37 -15.70 3.22 -14.46
CA GLY A 37 -16.19 2.89 -13.14
C GLY A 37 -15.11 2.30 -12.22
N ALA A 38 -15.48 1.44 -11.29
CA ALA A 38 -14.56 0.88 -10.30
C ALA A 38 -13.53 -0.05 -10.95
N LEU A 39 -12.26 0.17 -10.64
CA LEU A 39 -11.15 -0.67 -11.12
C LEU A 39 -11.16 -2.05 -10.46
N PHE A 40 -11.36 -2.11 -9.15
CA PHE A 40 -11.43 -3.36 -8.40
C PHE A 40 -12.89 -3.68 -8.08
N ARG A 41 -13.35 -4.80 -8.61
CA ARG A 41 -14.74 -5.25 -8.55
C ARG A 41 -14.83 -6.64 -7.93
N ARG A 42 -15.97 -6.95 -7.35
CA ARG A 42 -16.22 -8.30 -6.84
C ARG A 42 -16.61 -9.26 -7.96
N PHE A 43 -16.32 -10.53 -7.76
CA PHE A 43 -16.91 -11.59 -8.56
C PHE A 43 -18.23 -12.05 -7.95
N SER A 44 -19.25 -12.25 -8.79
CA SER A 44 -20.50 -12.90 -8.42
C SER A 44 -20.37 -14.42 -8.50
N LYS A 45 -21.41 -15.14 -8.08
CA LYS A 45 -21.49 -16.59 -8.26
C LYS A 45 -21.27 -16.94 -9.73
N GLY A 46 -20.44 -17.97 -10.01
CA GLY A 46 -20.06 -18.36 -11.37
C GLY A 46 -18.90 -17.55 -11.96
N SER A 47 -18.08 -16.90 -11.12
CA SER A 47 -16.88 -16.16 -11.53
C SER A 47 -17.14 -15.00 -12.51
N LYS A 48 -18.36 -14.46 -12.54
CA LYS A 48 -18.72 -13.32 -13.37
C LYS A 48 -18.31 -12.01 -12.68
N LEU A 49 -17.57 -11.16 -13.37
CA LEU A 49 -17.16 -9.85 -12.85
C LEU A 49 -18.38 -8.93 -12.70
N SER A 50 -18.58 -8.40 -11.51
CA SER A 50 -19.66 -7.46 -11.18
C SER A 50 -19.25 -6.03 -11.52
N GLU A 51 -20.21 -5.12 -11.67
CA GLU A 51 -19.95 -3.69 -11.78
C GLU A 51 -19.67 -3.02 -10.42
N ASN A 52 -20.04 -3.70 -9.33
CA ASN A 52 -19.86 -3.16 -7.98
C ASN A 52 -18.41 -3.25 -7.52
N ARG A 53 -17.92 -2.14 -6.93
CA ARG A 53 -16.58 -2.09 -6.32
C ARG A 53 -16.43 -3.07 -5.15
N LEU A 54 -15.21 -3.45 -4.87
CA LEU A 54 -14.89 -4.15 -3.63
C LEU A 54 -15.21 -3.27 -2.43
N THR A 55 -15.72 -3.89 -1.36
CA THR A 55 -15.91 -3.23 -0.07
C THR A 55 -14.60 -3.22 0.73
N ASP A 56 -14.47 -2.31 1.67
CA ASP A 56 -13.31 -2.23 2.58
C ASP A 56 -13.10 -3.55 3.33
N GLN A 57 -14.18 -4.19 3.73
CA GLN A 57 -14.14 -5.51 4.38
C GLN A 57 -13.55 -6.57 3.46
N THR A 58 -13.95 -6.58 2.18
CA THR A 58 -13.40 -7.54 1.21
C THR A 58 -11.90 -7.33 1.03
N VAL A 59 -11.44 -6.07 0.94
CA VAL A 59 -10.01 -5.76 0.85
C VAL A 59 -9.27 -6.27 2.08
N ALA A 60 -9.80 -6.04 3.28
CA ALA A 60 -9.19 -6.52 4.53
C ALA A 60 -9.13 -8.06 4.60
N LEU A 61 -10.17 -8.75 4.13
CA LEU A 61 -10.19 -10.22 4.08
C LEU A 61 -9.16 -10.76 3.09
N LEU A 62 -9.03 -10.17 1.90
CA LEU A 62 -8.02 -10.55 0.90
C LEU A 62 -6.60 -10.41 1.47
N ILE A 63 -6.30 -9.30 2.15
CA ILE A 63 -5.00 -9.10 2.80
C ILE A 63 -4.73 -10.22 3.81
N LYS A 64 -5.71 -10.55 4.66
CA LYS A 64 -5.58 -11.61 5.65
C LYS A 64 -5.38 -13.00 5.02
N GLU A 65 -6.03 -13.26 3.90
CA GLU A 65 -5.87 -14.51 3.15
C GLU A 65 -4.44 -14.64 2.58
N TYR A 66 -3.94 -13.60 1.91
CA TYR A 66 -2.56 -13.61 1.40
C TYR A 66 -1.51 -13.72 2.51
N LEU A 67 -1.73 -13.09 3.66
CA LEU A 67 -0.85 -13.25 4.82
C LEU A 67 -0.82 -14.69 5.31
N LYS A 68 -1.98 -15.36 5.38
CA LYS A 68 -2.05 -16.79 5.74
C LYS A 68 -1.29 -17.65 4.75
N LEU A 69 -1.45 -17.40 3.44
CA LEU A 69 -0.70 -18.11 2.40
C LEU A 69 0.81 -17.92 2.53
N ALA A 70 1.24 -16.76 3.01
CA ALA A 70 2.64 -16.45 3.31
C ALA A 70 3.12 -16.98 4.68
N GLY A 71 2.28 -17.72 5.42
CA GLY A 71 2.62 -18.24 6.75
C GLY A 71 2.63 -17.19 7.86
N ILE A 72 2.06 -16.01 7.63
CA ILE A 72 2.06 -14.90 8.59
C ILE A 72 0.74 -14.89 9.37
N ASN A 73 0.83 -14.74 10.70
CA ASN A 73 -0.35 -14.58 11.54
C ASN A 73 -1.08 -13.28 11.19
N SER A 74 -2.26 -13.41 10.58
CA SER A 74 -3.03 -12.28 10.04
C SER A 74 -3.89 -11.54 11.08
N LYS A 75 -3.89 -11.94 12.36
CA LYS A 75 -4.81 -11.42 13.39
C LYS A 75 -4.75 -9.89 13.52
N ASN A 76 -3.56 -9.33 13.53
CA ASN A 76 -3.31 -7.89 13.75
C ASN A 76 -3.19 -7.08 12.47
N TYR A 77 -3.51 -7.66 11.30
CA TYR A 77 -3.39 -6.98 10.02
C TYR A 77 -4.75 -6.53 9.49
N SER A 78 -4.74 -5.38 8.81
CA SER A 78 -5.90 -4.75 8.17
C SER A 78 -5.49 -4.02 6.90
N GLY A 79 -6.43 -3.36 6.22
CA GLY A 79 -6.11 -2.48 5.08
C GLY A 79 -5.12 -1.36 5.43
N HIS A 80 -5.19 -0.83 6.65
CA HIS A 80 -4.23 0.17 7.14
C HIS A 80 -2.80 -0.36 7.29
N SER A 81 -2.63 -1.66 7.49
CA SER A 81 -1.30 -2.26 7.65
C SER A 81 -0.43 -2.14 6.40
N LEU A 82 -1.03 -2.20 5.20
CA LEU A 82 -0.30 -1.97 3.94
C LEU A 82 0.20 -0.53 3.84
N ARG A 83 -0.63 0.43 4.25
CA ARG A 83 -0.26 1.85 4.26
C ARG A 83 0.85 2.14 5.27
N SER A 84 0.74 1.58 6.46
CA SER A 84 1.77 1.68 7.50
C SER A 84 3.08 1.02 7.06
N GLY A 85 3.00 -0.19 6.50
CA GLY A 85 4.16 -0.92 5.97
C GLY A 85 4.87 -0.14 4.87
N PHE A 86 4.13 0.45 3.93
CA PHE A 86 4.72 1.33 2.91
C PHE A 86 5.43 2.52 3.54
N ALA A 87 4.81 3.22 4.50
CA ALA A 87 5.41 4.37 5.16
C ALA A 87 6.71 4.01 5.90
N THR A 88 6.71 2.88 6.61
CA THR A 88 7.91 2.38 7.30
C THR A 88 9.01 2.00 6.32
N SER A 89 8.70 1.19 5.29
CA SER A 89 9.70 0.78 4.29
C SER A 89 10.27 1.95 3.51
N ALA A 90 9.44 2.95 3.17
CA ALA A 90 9.91 4.17 2.52
C ALA A 90 10.84 4.99 3.43
N ALA A 91 10.50 5.10 4.72
CA ALA A 91 11.35 5.76 5.71
C ALA A 91 12.69 5.02 5.90
N GLU A 92 12.68 3.68 5.94
CA GLU A 92 13.89 2.85 5.98
C GLU A 92 14.78 3.04 4.75
N ALA A 93 14.17 3.26 3.59
CA ALA A 93 14.86 3.58 2.34
C ALA A 93 15.36 5.04 2.29
N GLY A 94 15.07 5.87 3.29
CA GLY A 94 15.51 7.27 3.36
C GLY A 94 14.66 8.24 2.54
N VAL A 95 13.43 7.85 2.17
CA VAL A 95 12.51 8.73 1.44
C VAL A 95 12.08 9.88 2.35
N GLU A 96 12.09 11.10 1.82
CA GLU A 96 11.70 12.30 2.54
C GLU A 96 10.23 12.23 3.02
N GLU A 97 9.98 12.78 4.20
CA GLU A 97 8.68 12.84 4.87
C GLU A 97 7.55 13.31 3.93
N ARG A 98 7.79 14.42 3.20
CA ARG A 98 6.80 14.99 2.28
C ARG A 98 6.38 14.02 1.16
N ASN A 99 7.33 13.22 0.66
CA ASN A 99 7.08 12.25 -0.42
C ASN A 99 6.30 11.04 0.12
N ILE A 100 6.60 10.61 1.34
CA ILE A 100 5.82 9.57 2.03
C ILE A 100 4.37 10.06 2.23
N MET A 101 4.19 11.29 2.71
CA MET A 101 2.86 11.91 2.89
C MET A 101 2.09 12.02 1.58
N ALA A 102 2.76 12.47 0.51
CA ALA A 102 2.16 12.58 -0.81
C ALA A 102 1.60 11.25 -1.32
N MET A 103 2.34 10.15 -1.13
CA MET A 103 1.89 8.82 -1.56
C MET A 103 0.83 8.23 -0.64
N THR A 104 1.01 8.36 0.67
CA THR A 104 0.09 7.76 1.65
C THR A 104 -1.16 8.59 1.88
N GLY A 105 -1.15 9.89 1.57
CA GLY A 105 -2.25 10.81 1.85
C GLY A 105 -2.44 11.11 3.33
N HIS A 106 -1.38 11.00 4.14
CA HIS A 106 -1.44 11.47 5.53
C HIS A 106 -1.55 12.99 5.57
N LYS A 107 -2.54 13.51 6.31
CA LYS A 107 -2.74 14.95 6.51
C LYS A 107 -1.87 15.51 7.63
N SER A 108 -1.45 14.65 8.58
CA SER A 108 -0.59 15.00 9.71
C SER A 108 0.82 14.45 9.51
N THR A 109 1.81 15.32 9.70
CA THR A 109 3.23 14.96 9.71
C THR A 109 3.56 14.07 10.89
N GLU A 110 2.87 14.21 12.01
CA GLU A 110 3.11 13.47 13.25
C GLU A 110 3.05 11.95 13.04
N MET A 111 2.04 11.46 12.32
CA MET A 111 1.92 10.04 12.01
C MET A 111 3.09 9.52 11.18
N VAL A 112 3.53 10.29 10.17
CA VAL A 112 4.65 9.89 9.31
C VAL A 112 5.97 9.96 10.07
N ARG A 113 6.18 10.97 10.91
CA ARG A 113 7.36 11.09 11.78
C ARG A 113 7.50 9.93 12.74
N ARG A 114 6.40 9.37 13.23
CA ARG A 114 6.44 8.15 14.03
C ARG A 114 7.06 6.98 13.26
N TYR A 115 6.64 6.75 12.02
CA TYR A 115 7.23 5.70 11.17
C TYR A 115 8.71 5.97 10.85
N ILE A 116 9.08 7.23 10.58
CA ILE A 116 10.47 7.64 10.35
C ILE A 116 11.32 7.40 11.60
N LYS A 117 10.81 7.74 12.77
CA LYS A 117 11.52 7.52 14.04
C LYS A 117 11.73 6.04 14.29
N GLU A 118 10.73 5.20 14.11
CA GLU A 118 10.82 3.75 14.26
C GLU A 118 11.83 3.16 13.27
N ALA A 119 11.81 3.57 12.00
CA ALA A 119 12.73 3.11 10.97
C ALA A 119 14.19 3.51 11.24
N ASN A 120 14.41 4.66 11.85
CA ASN A 120 15.75 5.21 12.12
C ASN A 120 16.34 4.83 13.49
N LEU A 121 15.63 4.06 14.31
CA LEU A 121 16.04 3.74 15.69
C LEU A 121 17.46 3.20 15.78
N PHE A 122 17.91 2.42 14.80
CA PHE A 122 19.25 1.86 14.74
C PHE A 122 20.15 2.51 13.69
N LYS A 123 19.60 3.07 12.61
CA LYS A 123 20.42 3.64 11.51
C LYS A 123 21.12 4.94 11.89
N ASN A 124 20.44 5.84 12.59
CA ASN A 124 20.94 7.15 13.00
C ASN A 124 21.14 7.26 14.51
N ASN A 125 21.45 6.15 15.16
CA ASN A 125 21.70 6.14 16.60
C ASN A 125 23.01 6.87 16.91
N ALA A 126 22.99 7.74 17.92
CA ALA A 126 24.18 8.48 18.35
C ALA A 126 25.33 7.54 18.75
N LEU A 127 25.02 6.37 19.30
CA LEU A 127 26.00 5.35 19.68
C LEU A 127 26.79 4.80 18.48
N ASN A 128 26.25 4.82 17.27
CA ASN A 128 26.97 4.38 16.08
C ASN A 128 28.17 5.28 15.73
N LYS A 129 28.22 6.50 16.28
CA LYS A 129 29.29 7.47 16.04
C LYS A 129 30.33 7.53 17.16
N ILE A 130 30.07 6.83 18.26
CA ILE A 130 30.99 6.78 19.41
C ILE A 130 31.89 5.56 19.20
N LYS A 131 33.23 5.81 19.16
CA LYS A 131 34.24 4.74 19.16
C LYS A 131 34.62 4.47 20.62
N PHE A 132 34.38 3.28 21.10
CA PHE A 132 34.86 2.78 22.37
C PHE A 132 36.22 2.17 22.17
#